data_750517816b24abd21657aa5395c547e5
#
_entry.id   750517816b24abd21657aa5395c547e5
#
_cell.length_a   1.000
_cell.length_b   1.000
_cell.length_c   1.000
_cell.angle_alpha   90.00
_cell.angle_beta   90.00
_cell.angle_gamma   90.00
#
_symmetry.space_group_name_H-M   'P 1'
#
loop_
_entity.id
_entity.type
_entity.pdbx_description
1 polymer ?
#
loop_
_entity_poly.entity_id
_entity_poly.type
_entity_poly.pdbx_seq_one_letter_code
_entity_poly.pdbx_strand_id
1 'polypeptide(L)'
;MADKERYEVVIVGAGPAGISCGYVLAKAGVQVLILERGQYPGAKNMFGGIFFSDQMSKLIPNFYNEAPVERFVAKKHYSMLIDDSEISLSFEAEEFKKPPYNHSFIVRRSVFDRWFAKKAEEQGATIICGVTVTDFLWDGNKVAGVTTSPGDDNALLADVVICAEGANSLLSGKAGLRNRLSMRARSIGVKEVIGLGKDVIDERFGLTAREGAAYEYFADATPGMLGDGFIYTNLDSVSVGVAVIISELYSLENAVSPNELLERFKHHPCIWPLIKGGQTLEYSAHMIPTDGYRNIPKLFTDGLILVGDAAGFVNNSVCHEGVNMAMASGIMAAETILEKRKKRRYNARDLSLYERLLKDSFVLDNMKSSRDFTDILRTHKELINEYPHVLKDVLAKFFEVGDVPKRVTKGNILHMVRRRLNFVRTAKTFASLLKNGI
;
A
#
# COMPACT_ATOMS: atom_id res chain seq x y z
N MET A 1 -30.87 -21.56 -25.60
CA MET A 1 -29.72 -20.86 -24.97
C MET A 1 -30.34 -20.00 -23.89
N ALA A 2 -29.97 -20.18 -22.61
CA ALA A 2 -30.42 -19.27 -21.56
C ALA A 2 -29.95 -17.87 -21.92
N ASP A 3 -30.83 -16.87 -21.76
CA ASP A 3 -30.47 -15.46 -21.95
C ASP A 3 -29.33 -15.14 -20.96
N LYS A 4 -28.12 -14.92 -21.48
CA LYS A 4 -26.96 -14.56 -20.62
C LYS A 4 -27.24 -13.21 -19.98
N GLU A 5 -27.14 -13.14 -18.66
CA GLU A 5 -27.35 -11.89 -17.92
C GLU A 5 -26.34 -10.82 -18.38
N ARG A 6 -26.82 -9.62 -18.65
CA ARG A 6 -26.04 -8.52 -19.21
C ARG A 6 -26.06 -7.30 -18.29
N TYR A 7 -24.90 -6.76 -18.01
CA TYR A 7 -24.69 -5.52 -17.25
C TYR A 7 -24.06 -4.43 -18.14
N GLU A 8 -24.28 -3.17 -17.82
CA GLU A 8 -23.51 -2.09 -18.46
C GLU A 8 -22.03 -2.21 -18.07
N VAL A 9 -21.76 -2.40 -16.78
CA VAL A 9 -20.38 -2.52 -16.25
C VAL A 9 -20.27 -3.71 -15.31
N VAL A 10 -19.28 -4.57 -15.54
CA VAL A 10 -18.84 -5.59 -14.59
C VAL A 10 -17.49 -5.18 -14.01
N ILE A 11 -17.38 -5.19 -12.68
CA ILE A 11 -16.15 -4.87 -11.94
C ILE A 11 -15.64 -6.14 -11.26
N VAL A 12 -14.39 -6.48 -11.47
CA VAL A 12 -13.75 -7.67 -10.89
C VAL A 12 -12.93 -7.24 -9.68
N GLY A 13 -13.43 -7.53 -8.48
CA GLY A 13 -12.81 -7.21 -7.18
C GLY A 13 -13.49 -6.06 -6.45
N ALA A 14 -13.91 -6.31 -5.19
CA ALA A 14 -14.47 -5.33 -4.27
C ALA A 14 -13.39 -4.79 -3.30
N GLY A 15 -12.23 -4.43 -3.82
CA GLY A 15 -11.24 -3.60 -3.14
C GLY A 15 -11.55 -2.11 -3.34
N PRO A 16 -10.76 -1.18 -2.75
CA PRO A 16 -11.01 0.26 -2.84
C PRO A 16 -11.14 0.80 -4.26
N ALA A 17 -10.37 0.29 -5.22
CA ALA A 17 -10.47 0.70 -6.61
C ALA A 17 -11.82 0.31 -7.22
N GLY A 18 -12.23 -0.96 -7.06
CA GLY A 18 -13.48 -1.47 -7.59
C GLY A 18 -14.70 -0.84 -6.93
N ILE A 19 -14.70 -0.71 -5.60
CA ILE A 19 -15.80 -0.07 -4.87
C ILE A 19 -15.93 1.41 -5.24
N SER A 20 -14.81 2.15 -5.35
CA SER A 20 -14.84 3.57 -5.76
C SER A 20 -15.42 3.75 -7.16
N CYS A 21 -15.00 2.89 -8.10
CA CYS A 21 -15.54 2.87 -9.45
C CYS A 21 -17.04 2.57 -9.44
N GLY A 22 -17.45 1.52 -8.74
CA GLY A 22 -18.85 1.11 -8.61
C GLY A 22 -19.72 2.17 -7.95
N TYR A 23 -19.23 2.81 -6.89
CA TYR A 23 -19.92 3.90 -6.21
C TYR A 23 -20.24 5.08 -7.16
N VAL A 24 -19.23 5.54 -7.90
CA VAL A 24 -19.41 6.67 -8.85
C VAL A 24 -20.35 6.31 -9.98
N LEU A 25 -20.21 5.12 -10.55
CA LEU A 25 -21.06 4.63 -11.65
C LEU A 25 -22.50 4.43 -11.21
N ALA A 26 -22.73 3.75 -10.10
CA ALA A 26 -24.06 3.49 -9.56
C ALA A 26 -24.78 4.78 -9.20
N LYS A 27 -24.10 5.73 -8.54
CA LYS A 27 -24.61 7.07 -8.24
C LYS A 27 -25.08 7.83 -9.51
N ALA A 28 -24.45 7.56 -10.65
CA ALA A 28 -24.83 8.12 -11.96
C ALA A 28 -25.88 7.27 -12.70
N GLY A 29 -26.51 6.28 -12.04
CA GLY A 29 -27.53 5.41 -12.61
C GLY A 29 -27.03 4.43 -13.66
N VAL A 30 -25.77 3.98 -13.57
CA VAL A 30 -25.22 2.89 -14.39
C VAL A 30 -25.53 1.55 -13.71
N GLN A 31 -25.93 0.55 -14.50
CA GLN A 31 -26.12 -0.79 -14.00
C GLN A 31 -24.74 -1.46 -13.79
N VAL A 32 -24.34 -1.57 -12.54
CA VAL A 32 -23.01 -2.07 -12.12
C VAL A 32 -23.13 -3.36 -11.33
N LEU A 33 -22.34 -4.36 -11.71
CA LEU A 33 -22.11 -5.58 -10.96
C LEU A 33 -20.65 -5.63 -10.50
N ILE A 34 -20.40 -5.80 -9.21
CA ILE A 34 -19.08 -6.02 -8.62
C ILE A 34 -19.00 -7.48 -8.15
N LEU A 35 -18.00 -8.22 -8.63
CA LEU A 35 -17.75 -9.61 -8.27
C LEU A 35 -16.54 -9.69 -7.33
N GLU A 36 -16.74 -10.25 -6.14
CA GLU A 36 -15.69 -10.40 -5.12
C GLU A 36 -15.45 -11.88 -4.81
N ARG A 37 -14.19 -12.33 -4.88
CA ARG A 37 -13.83 -13.72 -4.57
C ARG A 37 -13.87 -14.05 -3.08
N GLY A 38 -13.68 -13.05 -2.21
CA GLY A 38 -13.79 -13.19 -0.76
C GLY A 38 -15.24 -13.38 -0.31
N GLN A 39 -15.43 -13.91 0.90
CA GLN A 39 -16.76 -14.06 1.50
C GLN A 39 -17.41 -12.72 1.80
N TYR A 40 -16.63 -11.66 1.89
CA TYR A 40 -17.05 -10.28 2.02
C TYR A 40 -15.95 -9.35 1.52
N PRO A 41 -16.26 -8.08 1.17
CA PRO A 41 -15.26 -7.10 0.77
C PRO A 41 -14.23 -6.88 1.88
N GLY A 42 -12.94 -6.99 1.54
CA GLY A 42 -11.85 -6.90 2.52
C GLY A 42 -11.39 -8.23 3.12
N ALA A 43 -12.11 -9.35 2.94
CA ALA A 43 -11.77 -10.66 3.51
C ALA A 43 -10.39 -11.18 3.07
N LYS A 44 -9.92 -10.80 1.89
CA LYS A 44 -8.63 -11.19 1.31
C LYS A 44 -7.63 -10.03 1.25
N ASN A 45 -8.01 -8.89 1.79
CA ASN A 45 -7.22 -7.67 1.69
C ASN A 45 -6.48 -7.40 2.99
N MET A 46 -5.15 -7.31 2.89
CA MET A 46 -4.26 -6.91 3.97
C MET A 46 -3.49 -5.67 3.54
N PHE A 47 -3.28 -4.75 4.46
CA PHE A 47 -2.32 -3.65 4.38
C PHE A 47 -1.88 -3.28 5.80
N GLY A 48 -0.88 -2.42 5.96
CA GLY A 48 -0.37 -2.01 7.27
C GLY A 48 -1.46 -1.46 8.20
N GLY A 49 -2.18 -0.44 7.76
CA GLY A 49 -3.25 0.17 8.54
C GLY A 49 -3.51 1.64 8.22
N ILE A 50 -2.55 2.37 7.65
CA ILE A 50 -2.74 3.79 7.32
C ILE A 50 -3.55 3.96 6.05
N PHE A 51 -4.63 4.72 6.14
CA PHE A 51 -5.51 5.08 5.06
C PHE A 51 -5.42 6.59 4.77
N PHE A 52 -4.87 6.94 3.61
CA PHE A 52 -4.90 8.30 3.11
C PHE A 52 -6.24 8.56 2.44
N SER A 53 -7.02 9.47 2.99
CA SER A 53 -8.46 9.57 2.74
C SER A 53 -8.89 10.74 1.86
N ASP A 54 -7.99 11.43 1.15
CA ASP A 54 -8.36 12.55 0.29
C ASP A 54 -9.42 12.15 -0.74
N GLN A 55 -9.24 11.01 -1.42
CA GLN A 55 -10.20 10.52 -2.40
C GLN A 55 -11.52 10.06 -1.75
N MET A 56 -11.46 9.46 -0.57
CA MET A 56 -12.65 9.09 0.18
C MET A 56 -13.45 10.34 0.58
N SER A 57 -12.79 11.38 1.04
CA SER A 57 -13.44 12.66 1.42
C SER A 57 -14.14 13.34 0.24
N LYS A 58 -13.65 13.14 -0.99
CA LYS A 58 -14.32 13.62 -2.22
C LYS A 58 -15.58 12.81 -2.56
N LEU A 59 -15.56 11.50 -2.32
CA LEU A 59 -16.72 10.64 -2.55
C LEU A 59 -17.78 10.82 -1.46
N ILE A 60 -17.37 10.79 -0.20
CA ILE A 60 -18.23 10.85 0.98
C ILE A 60 -17.63 11.89 1.94
N PRO A 61 -18.07 13.15 1.87
CA PRO A 61 -17.58 14.20 2.77
C PRO A 61 -17.81 13.83 4.23
N ASN A 62 -16.82 14.10 5.09
CA ASN A 62 -16.86 13.78 6.53
C ASN A 62 -17.13 12.29 6.84
N PHE A 63 -16.73 11.39 5.95
CA PHE A 63 -16.93 9.93 6.08
C PHE A 63 -16.53 9.38 7.46
N TYR A 64 -15.51 9.97 8.10
CA TYR A 64 -15.00 9.57 9.41
C TYR A 64 -16.00 9.70 10.57
N ASN A 65 -17.12 10.38 10.36
CA ASN A 65 -18.20 10.45 11.35
C ASN A 65 -19.04 9.16 11.41
N GLU A 66 -19.07 8.38 10.32
CA GLU A 66 -19.87 7.15 10.21
C GLU A 66 -19.04 5.91 9.86
N ALA A 67 -17.87 6.09 9.24
CA ALA A 67 -16.98 4.99 8.87
C ALA A 67 -16.35 4.34 10.11
N PRO A 68 -16.10 3.01 10.07
CA PRO A 68 -15.42 2.30 11.13
C PRO A 68 -13.92 2.56 11.10
N VAL A 69 -13.52 3.83 11.28
CA VAL A 69 -12.12 4.21 11.45
C VAL A 69 -11.66 3.90 12.88
N GLU A 70 -10.46 3.38 13.01
CA GLU A 70 -9.86 3.05 14.30
C GLU A 70 -9.41 4.35 14.99
N ARG A 71 -8.46 5.06 14.42
CA ARG A 71 -7.92 6.32 14.94
C ARG A 71 -7.55 7.25 13.79
N PHE A 72 -7.47 8.56 14.03
CA PHE A 72 -6.80 9.48 13.13
C PHE A 72 -5.30 9.55 13.48
N VAL A 73 -4.43 9.70 12.47
CA VAL A 73 -2.98 9.70 12.68
C VAL A 73 -2.52 11.09 13.10
N ALA A 74 -2.33 11.29 14.40
CA ALA A 74 -1.79 12.53 14.98
C ALA A 74 -0.24 12.54 15.01
N LYS A 75 0.36 11.34 15.20
CA LYS A 75 1.80 11.16 15.38
C LYS A 75 2.39 10.28 14.28
N LYS A 76 3.43 10.78 13.63
CA LYS A 76 4.30 10.04 12.70
C LYS A 76 5.65 9.80 13.36
N HIS A 77 6.16 8.58 13.25
CA HIS A 77 7.42 8.18 13.85
C HIS A 77 8.22 7.34 12.84
N TYR A 78 9.37 7.84 12.45
CA TYR A 78 10.30 7.19 11.52
C TYR A 78 11.55 6.79 12.28
N SER A 79 11.90 5.52 12.23
CA SER A 79 13.01 4.97 13.01
C SER A 79 13.94 4.11 12.17
N MET A 80 15.22 4.14 12.50
CA MET A 80 16.19 3.15 12.10
C MET A 80 16.49 2.26 13.30
N LEU A 81 16.22 0.96 13.18
CA LEU A 81 16.68 -0.04 14.13
C LEU A 81 18.10 -0.44 13.74
N ILE A 82 19.00 -0.46 14.72
CA ILE A 82 20.42 -0.75 14.49
C ILE A 82 20.97 -1.55 15.67
N ASP A 83 21.27 -2.82 15.46
CA ASP A 83 21.55 -3.78 16.54
C ASP A 83 20.39 -3.75 17.58
N ASP A 84 20.70 -3.40 18.84
CA ASP A 84 19.71 -3.27 19.92
C ASP A 84 19.28 -1.83 20.18
N SER A 85 19.53 -0.92 19.23
CA SER A 85 19.34 0.52 19.37
C SER A 85 18.32 1.06 18.38
N GLU A 86 17.80 2.27 18.67
CA GLU A 86 16.87 2.98 17.81
C GLU A 86 17.34 4.43 17.64
N ILE A 87 17.28 4.92 16.39
CA ILE A 87 17.42 6.34 16.09
C ILE A 87 16.11 6.77 15.43
N SER A 88 15.40 7.71 16.04
CA SER A 88 14.06 8.08 15.60
C SER A 88 13.86 9.56 15.37
N LEU A 89 12.93 9.87 14.45
CA LEU A 89 12.33 11.17 14.24
C LEU A 89 10.83 11.03 14.49
N SER A 90 10.32 11.78 15.46
CA SER A 90 8.88 11.84 15.73
C SER A 90 8.34 13.21 15.36
N PHE A 91 7.20 13.22 14.70
CA PHE A 91 6.48 14.43 14.32
C PHE A 91 5.03 14.32 14.76
N GLU A 92 4.54 15.36 15.44
CA GLU A 92 3.17 15.52 15.89
C GLU A 92 2.76 16.97 15.68
N ALA A 93 1.54 17.23 15.20
CA ALA A 93 1.04 18.57 14.97
C ALA A 93 -0.41 18.71 15.44
N GLU A 94 -0.72 19.79 16.14
CA GLU A 94 -2.08 20.08 16.61
C GLU A 94 -3.12 20.20 15.47
N GLU A 95 -2.68 20.61 14.28
CA GLU A 95 -3.53 20.66 13.10
C GLU A 95 -3.99 19.29 12.63
N PHE A 96 -3.19 18.21 12.88
CA PHE A 96 -3.56 16.83 12.55
C PHE A 96 -4.63 16.25 13.49
N LYS A 97 -4.87 16.91 14.62
CA LYS A 97 -5.89 16.53 15.60
C LYS A 97 -7.27 17.13 15.29
N LYS A 98 -7.36 17.95 14.24
CA LYS A 98 -8.59 18.63 13.82
C LYS A 98 -9.05 18.12 12.45
N PRO A 99 -10.37 18.06 12.18
CA PRO A 99 -10.87 17.74 10.83
C PRO A 99 -10.21 18.62 9.75
N PRO A 100 -9.83 18.05 8.61
CA PRO A 100 -10.02 16.67 8.15
C PRO A 100 -8.95 15.67 8.63
N TYR A 101 -8.26 15.91 9.76
CA TYR A 101 -7.26 15.04 10.38
C TYR A 101 -6.09 14.70 9.43
N ASN A 102 -5.62 15.72 8.68
CA ASN A 102 -4.59 15.56 7.65
C ASN A 102 -4.89 14.39 6.68
N HIS A 103 -6.18 14.08 6.46
CA HIS A 103 -6.63 12.96 5.62
C HIS A 103 -5.91 11.63 5.91
N SER A 104 -5.55 11.37 7.17
CA SER A 104 -4.80 10.18 7.55
C SER A 104 -5.47 9.46 8.73
N PHE A 105 -5.93 8.25 8.46
CA PHE A 105 -6.63 7.42 9.43
C PHE A 105 -6.01 6.02 9.52
N ILE A 106 -6.21 5.35 10.63
CA ILE A 106 -5.93 3.93 10.77
C ILE A 106 -7.24 3.18 10.62
N VAL A 107 -7.26 2.17 9.75
CA VAL A 107 -8.42 1.33 9.48
C VAL A 107 -8.03 -0.13 9.37
N ARG A 108 -8.97 -1.02 9.69
CA ARG A 108 -8.87 -2.46 9.37
C ARG A 108 -9.69 -2.75 8.12
N ARG A 109 -9.03 -3.23 7.06
CA ARG A 109 -9.66 -3.46 5.76
C ARG A 109 -10.85 -4.42 5.83
N SER A 110 -10.77 -5.43 6.67
CA SER A 110 -11.85 -6.39 6.88
C SER A 110 -13.16 -5.77 7.40
N VAL A 111 -13.09 -4.59 8.02
CA VAL A 111 -14.26 -3.85 8.51
C VAL A 111 -14.58 -2.67 7.61
N PHE A 112 -13.57 -1.89 7.25
CA PHE A 112 -13.72 -0.68 6.45
C PHE A 112 -14.24 -0.96 5.03
N ASP A 113 -13.69 -1.98 4.34
CA ASP A 113 -14.12 -2.31 2.98
C ASP A 113 -15.58 -2.77 2.93
N ARG A 114 -16.07 -3.46 3.97
CA ARG A 114 -17.51 -3.82 4.08
C ARG A 114 -18.40 -2.59 4.21
N TRP A 115 -18.00 -1.63 5.03
CA TRP A 115 -18.72 -0.36 5.16
C TRP A 115 -18.74 0.39 3.82
N PHE A 116 -17.60 0.48 3.16
CA PHE A 116 -17.49 1.19 1.88
C PHE A 116 -18.28 0.49 0.75
N ALA A 117 -18.27 -0.84 0.72
CA ALA A 117 -19.09 -1.62 -0.20
C ALA A 117 -20.59 -1.35 0.02
N LYS A 118 -21.04 -1.33 1.26
CA LYS A 118 -22.41 -0.96 1.60
C LYS A 118 -22.78 0.43 1.09
N LYS A 119 -21.85 1.40 1.17
CA LYS A 119 -22.06 2.74 0.58
C LYS A 119 -22.24 2.70 -0.93
N ALA A 120 -21.55 1.81 -1.64
CA ALA A 120 -21.75 1.63 -3.08
C ALA A 120 -23.10 0.94 -3.39
N GLU A 121 -23.53 -0.02 -2.57
CA GLU A 121 -24.86 -0.65 -2.68
C GLU A 121 -25.98 0.37 -2.42
N GLU A 122 -25.82 1.28 -1.46
CA GLU A 122 -26.74 2.38 -1.19
C GLU A 122 -26.90 3.34 -2.40
N GLN A 123 -25.90 3.39 -3.30
CA GLN A 123 -25.99 4.11 -4.58
C GLN A 123 -26.58 3.26 -5.71
N GLY A 124 -26.85 1.97 -5.50
CA GLY A 124 -27.45 1.07 -6.49
C GLY A 124 -26.48 0.08 -7.16
N ALA A 125 -25.23 -0.03 -6.69
CA ALA A 125 -24.33 -1.10 -7.16
C ALA A 125 -24.80 -2.46 -6.63
N THR A 126 -24.69 -3.50 -7.45
CA THR A 126 -24.87 -4.90 -7.01
C THR A 126 -23.52 -5.48 -6.69
N ILE A 127 -23.33 -6.06 -5.49
CA ILE A 127 -22.08 -6.71 -5.08
C ILE A 127 -22.35 -8.18 -4.76
N ILE A 128 -21.65 -9.09 -5.45
CA ILE A 128 -21.75 -10.53 -5.21
C ILE A 128 -20.41 -11.04 -4.70
N CYS A 129 -20.42 -11.58 -3.48
CA CYS A 129 -19.24 -12.15 -2.83
C CYS A 129 -19.17 -13.67 -2.97
N GLY A 130 -17.98 -14.25 -2.77
CA GLY A 130 -17.73 -15.68 -2.92
C GLY A 130 -17.62 -16.13 -4.38
N VAL A 131 -17.55 -15.19 -5.32
CA VAL A 131 -17.50 -15.47 -6.77
C VAL A 131 -16.11 -15.12 -7.33
N THR A 132 -15.42 -16.12 -7.85
CA THR A 132 -14.12 -15.95 -8.50
C THR A 132 -14.28 -15.83 -10.00
N VAL A 133 -13.91 -14.66 -10.55
CA VAL A 133 -13.76 -14.51 -12.01
C VAL A 133 -12.51 -15.26 -12.44
N THR A 134 -12.66 -16.17 -13.40
CA THR A 134 -11.60 -17.05 -13.89
C THR A 134 -11.01 -16.62 -15.21
N ASP A 135 -11.81 -15.93 -16.07
CA ASP A 135 -11.38 -15.46 -17.38
C ASP A 135 -12.25 -14.32 -17.91
N PHE A 136 -11.83 -13.71 -19.01
CA PHE A 136 -12.63 -12.76 -19.78
C PHE A 136 -13.36 -13.47 -20.91
N LEU A 137 -14.57 -12.99 -21.23
CA LEU A 137 -15.26 -13.33 -22.48
C LEU A 137 -14.80 -12.39 -23.59
N TRP A 138 -14.45 -12.96 -24.71
CA TRP A 138 -13.99 -12.21 -25.87
C TRP A 138 -15.01 -12.26 -27.02
N ASP A 139 -15.25 -11.11 -27.62
CA ASP A 139 -15.93 -10.97 -28.90
C ASP A 139 -14.91 -10.37 -29.90
N GLY A 140 -14.31 -11.23 -30.71
CA GLY A 140 -13.13 -10.88 -31.48
C GLY A 140 -11.97 -10.40 -30.57
N ASN A 141 -11.56 -9.14 -30.71
CA ASN A 141 -10.51 -8.52 -29.88
C ASN A 141 -11.06 -7.69 -28.71
N LYS A 142 -12.39 -7.67 -28.52
CA LYS A 142 -13.04 -6.91 -27.46
C LYS A 142 -13.41 -7.81 -26.30
N VAL A 143 -13.11 -7.36 -25.07
CA VAL A 143 -13.67 -7.98 -23.86
C VAL A 143 -15.16 -7.61 -23.78
N ALA A 144 -16.02 -8.63 -23.77
CA ALA A 144 -17.48 -8.52 -23.77
C ALA A 144 -18.13 -9.05 -22.48
N GLY A 145 -17.32 -9.40 -21.48
CA GLY A 145 -17.79 -9.94 -20.21
C GLY A 145 -16.75 -10.76 -19.46
N VAL A 146 -17.22 -11.56 -18.51
CA VAL A 146 -16.37 -12.41 -17.66
C VAL A 146 -16.98 -13.80 -17.48
N THR A 147 -16.13 -14.78 -17.11
CA THR A 147 -16.57 -16.13 -16.68
C THR A 147 -16.19 -16.37 -15.23
N THR A 148 -17.04 -17.07 -14.48
CA THR A 148 -16.84 -17.38 -13.05
C THR A 148 -16.49 -18.85 -12.78
N SER A 149 -16.56 -19.70 -13.81
CA SER A 149 -16.11 -21.09 -13.79
C SER A 149 -15.58 -21.52 -15.15
N PRO A 150 -14.78 -22.59 -15.25
CA PRO A 150 -14.37 -23.14 -16.54
C PRO A 150 -15.58 -23.61 -17.35
N GLY A 151 -15.81 -23.02 -18.53
CA GLY A 151 -16.93 -23.29 -19.42
C GLY A 151 -17.88 -22.09 -19.55
N ASP A 152 -18.66 -22.07 -20.63
CA ASP A 152 -19.53 -20.93 -20.98
C ASP A 152 -20.81 -20.79 -20.15
N ASP A 153 -21.16 -21.77 -19.32
CA ASP A 153 -22.46 -21.84 -18.65
C ASP A 153 -22.68 -20.75 -17.58
N ASN A 154 -21.60 -20.15 -17.07
CA ASN A 154 -21.64 -19.06 -16.07
C ASN A 154 -21.01 -17.76 -16.58
N ALA A 155 -21.28 -17.42 -17.82
CA ALA A 155 -20.79 -16.22 -18.47
C ALA A 155 -21.70 -15.03 -18.18
N LEU A 156 -21.11 -13.93 -17.72
CA LEU A 156 -21.77 -12.64 -17.51
C LEU A 156 -21.32 -11.65 -18.60
N LEU A 157 -22.26 -11.13 -19.35
CA LEU A 157 -21.98 -10.16 -20.41
C LEU A 157 -21.85 -8.76 -19.85
N ALA A 158 -20.95 -7.95 -20.43
CA ALA A 158 -20.77 -6.55 -20.08
C ALA A 158 -20.47 -5.70 -21.30
N ASP A 159 -20.88 -4.43 -21.27
CA ASP A 159 -20.47 -3.45 -22.29
C ASP A 159 -19.01 -3.07 -22.11
N VAL A 160 -18.55 -3.00 -20.83
CA VAL A 160 -17.16 -2.80 -20.41
C VAL A 160 -16.87 -3.51 -19.08
N VAL A 161 -15.66 -4.02 -18.93
CA VAL A 161 -15.16 -4.66 -17.70
C VAL A 161 -14.10 -3.78 -17.03
N ILE A 162 -14.18 -3.65 -15.71
CA ILE A 162 -13.14 -3.02 -14.88
C ILE A 162 -12.42 -4.12 -14.10
N CYS A 163 -11.14 -4.30 -14.38
CA CYS A 163 -10.30 -5.27 -13.68
C CYS A 163 -9.63 -4.61 -12.46
N ALA A 164 -10.19 -4.85 -11.28
CA ALA A 164 -9.71 -4.40 -9.97
C ALA A 164 -9.22 -5.60 -9.12
N GLU A 165 -8.63 -6.62 -9.77
CA GLU A 165 -8.25 -7.91 -9.17
C GLU A 165 -7.12 -7.84 -8.13
N GLY A 166 -6.48 -6.67 -7.96
CA GLY A 166 -5.41 -6.44 -7.01
C GLY A 166 -4.04 -6.96 -7.46
N ALA A 167 -3.12 -7.13 -6.54
CA ALA A 167 -1.70 -7.38 -6.77
C ALA A 167 -1.37 -8.69 -7.52
N ASN A 168 -2.24 -9.70 -7.45
CA ASN A 168 -1.98 -10.99 -8.11
C ASN A 168 -1.96 -10.90 -9.64
N SER A 169 -2.74 -9.99 -10.23
CA SER A 169 -2.71 -9.63 -11.66
C SER A 169 -2.82 -10.83 -12.62
N LEU A 170 -3.64 -11.84 -12.27
CA LEU A 170 -3.80 -13.05 -13.06
C LEU A 170 -4.62 -12.82 -14.33
N LEU A 171 -5.73 -12.11 -14.20
CA LEU A 171 -6.62 -11.79 -15.32
C LEU A 171 -6.00 -10.77 -16.27
N SER A 172 -5.34 -9.74 -15.73
CA SER A 172 -4.61 -8.77 -16.55
C SER A 172 -3.48 -9.41 -17.36
N GLY A 173 -2.85 -10.47 -16.81
CA GLY A 173 -1.90 -11.31 -17.52
C GLY A 173 -2.56 -12.10 -18.64
N LYS A 174 -3.73 -12.72 -18.40
CA LYS A 174 -4.51 -13.45 -19.42
C LYS A 174 -4.99 -12.54 -20.55
N ALA A 175 -5.32 -11.29 -20.23
CA ALA A 175 -5.68 -10.27 -21.22
C ALA A 175 -4.48 -9.78 -22.07
N GLY A 176 -3.26 -10.22 -21.78
CA GLY A 176 -2.05 -9.77 -22.46
C GLY A 176 -1.69 -8.31 -22.17
N LEU A 177 -2.28 -7.71 -21.14
CA LEU A 177 -2.02 -6.32 -20.75
C LEU A 177 -0.81 -6.20 -19.81
N ARG A 178 -0.56 -7.24 -19.00
CA ARG A 178 0.50 -7.26 -18.01
C ARG A 178 1.36 -8.52 -18.14
N ASN A 179 2.66 -8.35 -18.16
CA ASN A 179 3.59 -9.48 -18.06
C ASN A 179 3.62 -9.98 -16.59
N ARG A 180 3.99 -11.26 -16.42
CA ARG A 180 4.21 -11.82 -15.08
C ARG A 180 5.28 -11.04 -14.35
N LEU A 181 4.93 -10.48 -13.19
CA LEU A 181 5.89 -9.74 -12.36
C LEU A 181 7.01 -10.66 -11.87
N SER A 182 8.24 -10.17 -11.94
CA SER A 182 9.41 -10.86 -11.35
C SER A 182 9.38 -10.78 -9.83
N MET A 183 10.15 -11.60 -9.15
CA MET A 183 10.32 -11.51 -7.67
C MET A 183 10.94 -10.18 -7.23
N ARG A 184 11.67 -9.49 -8.11
CA ARG A 184 12.22 -8.14 -7.85
C ARG A 184 11.17 -7.04 -7.89
N ALA A 185 10.06 -7.30 -8.57
CA ALA A 185 8.96 -6.36 -8.75
C ALA A 185 7.79 -6.62 -7.79
N ARG A 186 8.02 -7.42 -6.75
CA ARG A 186 7.03 -7.78 -5.74
C ARG A 186 7.64 -7.74 -4.35
N SER A 187 6.89 -7.20 -3.41
CA SER A 187 7.14 -7.38 -1.98
C SER A 187 6.11 -8.33 -1.37
N ILE A 188 6.48 -8.93 -0.28
CA ILE A 188 5.57 -9.65 0.61
C ILE A 188 5.48 -8.87 1.92
N GLY A 189 4.26 -8.47 2.30
CA GLY A 189 3.96 -7.93 3.60
C GLY A 189 3.35 -9.02 4.47
N VAL A 190 3.81 -9.12 5.72
CA VAL A 190 3.22 -9.98 6.75
C VAL A 190 2.92 -9.14 7.99
N LYS A 191 1.79 -9.40 8.61
CA LYS A 191 1.27 -8.58 9.70
C LYS A 191 0.54 -9.43 10.73
N GLU A 192 0.70 -9.07 11.99
CA GLU A 192 -0.17 -9.46 13.09
C GLU A 192 -0.97 -8.26 13.60
N VAL A 193 -2.19 -8.53 14.06
CA VAL A 193 -2.95 -7.63 14.90
C VAL A 193 -2.85 -8.15 16.33
N ILE A 194 -2.25 -7.37 17.23
CA ILE A 194 -1.98 -7.74 18.61
C ILE A 194 -2.90 -6.94 19.53
N GLY A 195 -3.80 -7.63 20.21
CA GLY A 195 -4.71 -7.05 21.21
C GLY A 195 -3.98 -6.68 22.49
N LEU A 196 -4.12 -5.44 22.92
CA LEU A 196 -3.47 -4.89 24.12
C LEU A 196 -4.46 -4.17 25.06
N GLY A 197 -5.60 -3.76 24.51
CA GLY A 197 -6.53 -2.85 25.17
C GLY A 197 -6.17 -1.37 25.00
N LYS A 198 -7.19 -0.53 24.95
CA LYS A 198 -7.08 0.89 24.62
C LYS A 198 -6.13 1.65 25.54
N ASP A 199 -6.28 1.47 26.86
CA ASP A 199 -5.51 2.25 27.86
C ASP A 199 -4.00 1.94 27.79
N VAL A 200 -3.65 0.67 27.55
CA VAL A 200 -2.25 0.24 27.35
C VAL A 200 -1.64 0.87 26.09
N ILE A 201 -2.43 0.97 25.03
CA ILE A 201 -1.99 1.60 23.79
C ILE A 201 -1.81 3.10 24.00
N ASP A 202 -2.77 3.76 24.60
CA ASP A 202 -2.71 5.20 24.88
C ASP A 202 -1.50 5.52 25.76
N GLU A 203 -1.20 4.73 26.79
CA GLU A 203 -0.04 4.90 27.65
C GLU A 203 1.29 4.68 26.88
N ARG A 204 1.43 3.54 26.18
CA ARG A 204 2.70 3.18 25.52
C ARG A 204 3.08 4.09 24.37
N PHE A 205 2.08 4.61 23.63
CA PHE A 205 2.30 5.46 22.47
C PHE A 205 2.10 6.95 22.77
N GLY A 206 1.73 7.31 24.01
CA GLY A 206 1.49 8.69 24.45
C GLY A 206 0.33 9.31 23.67
N LEU A 207 -0.81 8.64 23.61
CA LEU A 207 -2.00 9.04 22.84
C LEU A 207 -3.12 9.46 23.76
N THR A 208 -4.01 10.30 23.26
CA THR A 208 -5.24 10.69 23.93
C THR A 208 -6.44 10.50 23.02
N ALA A 209 -7.62 10.23 23.60
CA ALA A 209 -8.90 10.08 22.90
C ALA A 209 -8.84 9.10 21.71
N ARG A 210 -8.96 9.61 20.48
CA ARG A 210 -8.91 8.84 19.23
C ARG A 210 -7.66 9.16 18.40
N GLU A 211 -6.65 9.77 19.03
CA GLU A 211 -5.36 9.96 18.41
C GLU A 211 -4.70 8.63 18.10
N GLY A 212 -4.05 8.57 16.95
CA GLY A 212 -3.32 7.39 16.50
C GLY A 212 -1.86 7.73 16.19
N ALA A 213 -1.02 6.71 16.28
CA ALA A 213 0.38 6.79 15.94
C ALA A 213 0.72 5.81 14.81
N ALA A 214 1.54 6.28 13.88
CA ALA A 214 2.08 5.49 12.78
C ALA A 214 3.60 5.46 12.91
N TYR A 215 4.15 4.30 13.22
CA TYR A 215 5.56 4.03 13.41
C TYR A 215 6.08 3.22 12.23
N GLU A 216 7.10 3.74 11.56
CA GLU A 216 7.79 3.13 10.42
C GLU A 216 9.24 2.84 10.81
N TYR A 217 9.71 1.63 10.53
CA TYR A 217 11.03 1.16 10.94
C TYR A 217 11.83 0.67 9.73
N PHE A 218 13.09 1.07 9.65
CA PHE A 218 14.01 0.76 8.56
C PHE A 218 15.28 0.08 9.10
N ALA A 219 16.23 -0.19 8.21
CA ALA A 219 17.51 -0.85 8.49
C ALA A 219 17.31 -2.25 9.06
N ASP A 220 17.65 -2.50 10.33
CA ASP A 220 17.56 -3.82 10.93
C ASP A 220 16.12 -4.29 11.25
N ALA A 221 15.09 -3.50 10.88
CA ALA A 221 13.72 -4.04 10.79
C ALA A 221 13.63 -5.20 9.79
N THR A 222 14.44 -5.15 8.72
CA THR A 222 14.64 -6.25 7.74
C THR A 222 16.13 -6.39 7.42
N PRO A 223 16.93 -7.02 8.32
CA PRO A 223 18.38 -6.96 8.30
C PRO A 223 18.99 -7.38 6.96
N GLY A 224 19.77 -6.49 6.35
CA GLY A 224 20.46 -6.74 5.08
C GLY A 224 19.57 -6.73 3.83
N MET A 225 18.26 -6.50 3.98
CA MET A 225 17.27 -6.56 2.90
C MET A 225 16.59 -5.20 2.67
N LEU A 226 16.09 -5.00 1.46
CA LEU A 226 15.21 -3.87 1.13
C LEU A 226 13.79 -4.18 1.63
N GLY A 227 13.43 -3.54 2.73
CA GLY A 227 12.15 -3.69 3.38
C GLY A 227 12.01 -2.68 4.51
N ASP A 228 10.90 -2.79 5.21
CA ASP A 228 10.51 -1.95 6.33
C ASP A 228 9.73 -2.75 7.36
N GLY A 229 9.65 -2.22 8.58
CA GLY A 229 8.75 -2.68 9.63
C GLY A 229 7.77 -1.58 10.00
N PHE A 230 6.65 -1.91 10.60
CA PHE A 230 5.69 -0.92 11.03
C PHE A 230 4.91 -1.34 12.28
N ILE A 231 4.46 -0.33 13.04
CA ILE A 231 3.47 -0.47 14.12
C ILE A 231 2.44 0.65 13.96
N TYR A 232 1.16 0.28 13.82
CA TYR A 232 0.07 1.23 13.74
C TYR A 232 -0.96 0.95 14.84
N THR A 233 -1.37 1.99 15.54
CA THR A 233 -2.26 1.85 16.70
C THR A 233 -3.73 1.80 16.26
N ASN A 234 -4.39 0.66 16.46
CA ASN A 234 -5.85 0.55 16.38
C ASN A 234 -6.49 1.03 17.69
N LEU A 235 -7.81 0.92 17.85
CA LEU A 235 -8.50 1.33 19.09
C LEU A 235 -8.03 0.54 20.31
N ASP A 236 -7.98 -0.79 20.20
CA ASP A 236 -7.71 -1.74 21.29
C ASP A 236 -6.59 -2.74 20.98
N SER A 237 -5.97 -2.57 19.83
CA SER A 237 -4.92 -3.44 19.31
C SER A 237 -3.87 -2.63 18.55
N VAL A 238 -2.76 -3.26 18.19
CA VAL A 238 -1.76 -2.69 17.28
C VAL A 238 -1.58 -3.60 16.07
N SER A 239 -1.43 -3.01 14.89
CA SER A 239 -1.02 -3.70 13.67
C SER A 239 0.50 -3.67 13.62
N VAL A 240 1.15 -4.84 13.70
CA VAL A 240 2.61 -4.99 13.67
C VAL A 240 2.99 -5.82 12.46
N GLY A 241 3.90 -5.33 11.63
CA GLY A 241 4.26 -6.06 10.42
C GLY A 241 5.61 -5.69 9.86
N VAL A 242 6.01 -6.48 8.86
CA VAL A 242 7.19 -6.20 8.02
C VAL A 242 6.81 -6.40 6.56
N ALA A 243 7.42 -5.61 5.68
CA ALA A 243 7.33 -5.79 4.24
C ALA A 243 8.74 -5.88 3.65
N VAL A 244 8.94 -6.80 2.70
CA VAL A 244 10.26 -7.01 2.09
C VAL A 244 10.12 -7.42 0.63
N ILE A 245 11.05 -6.98 -0.22
CA ILE A 245 11.10 -7.40 -1.62
C ILE A 245 11.40 -8.90 -1.69
N ILE A 246 10.57 -9.65 -2.41
CA ILE A 246 10.65 -11.14 -2.42
C ILE A 246 12.03 -11.63 -2.85
N SER A 247 12.69 -10.98 -3.83
CA SER A 247 14.03 -11.39 -4.26
C SER A 247 15.10 -11.25 -3.17
N GLU A 248 14.92 -10.37 -2.19
CA GLU A 248 15.86 -10.18 -1.09
C GLU A 248 15.85 -11.38 -0.12
N LEU A 249 14.69 -12.03 0.09
CA LEU A 249 14.54 -13.21 0.94
C LEU A 249 15.41 -14.40 0.49
N TYR A 250 15.66 -14.50 -0.83
CA TYR A 250 16.44 -15.57 -1.43
C TYR A 250 17.88 -15.18 -1.74
N SER A 251 18.27 -13.92 -1.51
CA SER A 251 19.62 -13.43 -1.79
C SER A 251 20.61 -13.63 -0.63
N LEU A 252 20.13 -13.98 0.55
CA LEU A 252 20.93 -14.25 1.72
C LEU A 252 21.46 -15.70 1.70
N GLU A 253 22.64 -15.94 2.26
CA GLU A 253 23.21 -17.29 2.43
C GLU A 253 22.27 -18.24 3.18
N ASN A 254 21.48 -17.70 4.12
CA ASN A 254 20.41 -18.41 4.80
C ASN A 254 19.07 -17.75 4.43
N ALA A 255 18.27 -18.43 3.63
CA ALA A 255 16.93 -17.99 3.30
C ALA A 255 16.10 -17.81 4.58
N VAL A 256 15.44 -16.64 4.71
CA VAL A 256 14.61 -16.30 5.86
C VAL A 256 13.16 -16.22 5.40
N SER A 257 12.25 -16.81 6.15
CA SER A 257 10.82 -16.69 5.86
C SER A 257 10.29 -15.31 6.31
N PRO A 258 9.25 -14.78 5.66
CA PRO A 258 8.61 -13.54 6.10
C PRO A 258 8.12 -13.60 7.56
N ASN A 259 7.66 -14.77 8.01
CA ASN A 259 7.23 -14.99 9.39
C ASN A 259 8.38 -14.87 10.39
N GLU A 260 9.54 -15.45 10.09
CA GLU A 260 10.74 -15.29 10.92
C GLU A 260 11.20 -13.84 11.01
N LEU A 261 11.08 -13.06 9.90
CA LEU A 261 11.38 -11.64 9.93
C LEU A 261 10.44 -10.90 10.89
N LEU A 262 9.14 -11.19 10.82
CA LEU A 262 8.16 -10.60 11.72
C LEU A 262 8.46 -10.96 13.19
N GLU A 263 8.81 -12.22 13.48
CA GLU A 263 9.18 -12.63 14.84
C GLU A 263 10.45 -11.92 15.32
N ARG A 264 11.49 -11.81 14.49
CA ARG A 264 12.71 -11.05 14.82
C ARG A 264 12.38 -9.58 15.10
N PHE A 265 11.57 -8.95 14.26
CA PHE A 265 11.13 -7.57 14.45
C PHE A 265 10.38 -7.39 15.78
N LYS A 266 9.42 -8.27 16.09
CA LYS A 266 8.65 -8.24 17.34
C LYS A 266 9.51 -8.38 18.58
N HIS A 267 10.57 -9.20 18.51
CA HIS A 267 11.48 -9.46 19.62
C HIS A 267 12.65 -8.47 19.72
N HIS A 268 12.73 -7.48 18.83
CA HIS A 268 13.73 -6.42 18.94
C HIS A 268 13.54 -5.64 20.25
N PRO A 269 14.64 -5.32 21.02
CA PRO A 269 14.56 -4.66 22.33
C PRO A 269 13.75 -3.36 22.34
N CYS A 270 13.76 -2.58 21.25
CA CYS A 270 13.00 -1.35 21.14
C CYS A 270 11.53 -1.58 20.75
N ILE A 271 11.19 -2.74 20.17
CA ILE A 271 9.84 -3.07 19.72
C ILE A 271 9.06 -3.83 20.79
N TRP A 272 9.69 -4.83 21.41
CA TRP A 272 9.06 -5.69 22.41
C TRP A 272 8.30 -4.93 23.51
N PRO A 273 8.85 -3.85 24.11
CA PRO A 273 8.13 -3.09 25.14
C PRO A 273 6.80 -2.50 24.67
N LEU A 274 6.67 -2.18 23.37
CA LEU A 274 5.45 -1.61 22.80
C LEU A 274 4.32 -2.64 22.65
N ILE A 275 4.67 -3.93 22.51
CA ILE A 275 3.69 -5.01 22.20
C ILE A 275 3.60 -6.08 23.27
N LYS A 276 4.50 -6.12 24.26
CA LYS A 276 4.55 -7.16 25.30
C LYS A 276 3.22 -7.29 26.04
N GLY A 277 2.85 -8.54 26.35
CA GLY A 277 1.61 -8.88 27.05
C GLY A 277 0.36 -8.85 26.17
N GLY A 278 0.49 -8.55 24.87
CA GLY A 278 -0.60 -8.63 23.93
C GLY A 278 -0.85 -10.05 23.42
N GLN A 279 -2.07 -10.26 22.91
CA GLN A 279 -2.48 -11.51 22.28
C GLN A 279 -2.63 -11.33 20.78
N THR A 280 -2.07 -12.20 19.96
CA THR A 280 -2.27 -12.21 18.51
C THR A 280 -3.74 -12.53 18.19
N LEU A 281 -4.43 -11.61 17.56
CA LEU A 281 -5.85 -11.71 17.16
C LEU A 281 -5.98 -12.12 15.68
N GLU A 282 -5.05 -11.69 14.83
CA GLU A 282 -5.08 -11.91 13.39
C GLU A 282 -3.64 -12.01 12.87
N TYR A 283 -3.41 -12.94 11.96
CA TYR A 283 -2.21 -13.00 11.13
C TYR A 283 -2.62 -12.92 9.66
N SER A 284 -1.95 -12.10 8.88
CA SER A 284 -2.24 -11.95 7.46
C SER A 284 -0.98 -11.66 6.65
N ALA A 285 -0.99 -12.13 5.40
CA ALA A 285 0.09 -11.91 4.44
C ALA A 285 -0.47 -11.53 3.07
N HIS A 286 0.19 -10.61 2.38
CA HIS A 286 -0.23 -10.17 1.07
C HIS A 286 0.94 -9.74 0.19
N MET A 287 0.82 -9.98 -1.12
CA MET A 287 1.76 -9.44 -2.10
C MET A 287 1.45 -7.99 -2.42
N ILE A 288 2.51 -7.21 -2.62
CA ILE A 288 2.46 -5.80 -3.00
C ILE A 288 3.23 -5.65 -4.32
N PRO A 289 2.67 -5.04 -5.38
CA PRO A 289 3.43 -4.74 -6.58
C PRO A 289 4.44 -3.61 -6.26
N THR A 290 5.70 -3.84 -6.59
CA THR A 290 6.80 -2.89 -6.36
C THR A 290 7.58 -2.59 -7.63
N ASP A 291 6.97 -2.82 -8.78
CA ASP A 291 7.55 -2.63 -10.10
C ASP A 291 7.67 -1.16 -10.53
N GLY A 292 6.96 -0.26 -9.84
CA GLY A 292 7.09 1.19 -10.00
C GLY A 292 6.63 1.74 -11.34
N TYR A 293 6.84 3.04 -11.54
CA TYR A 293 6.37 3.81 -12.69
C TYR A 293 6.79 3.23 -14.06
N ARG A 294 8.03 2.72 -14.17
CA ARG A 294 8.58 2.23 -15.45
C ARG A 294 7.94 0.94 -15.95
N ASN A 295 7.26 0.23 -15.07
CA ASN A 295 6.66 -1.08 -15.36
C ASN A 295 5.13 -1.04 -15.27
N ILE A 296 4.52 0.16 -15.35
CA ILE A 296 3.08 0.30 -15.48
C ILE A 296 2.63 -0.45 -16.73
N PRO A 297 1.67 -1.40 -16.62
CA PRO A 297 1.22 -2.19 -17.76
C PRO A 297 0.41 -1.35 -18.74
N LYS A 298 0.01 -1.94 -19.86
CA LYS A 298 -1.03 -1.36 -20.70
C LYS A 298 -2.34 -1.30 -19.91
N LEU A 299 -2.86 -0.09 -19.71
CA LEU A 299 -3.94 0.17 -18.75
C LEU A 299 -5.34 -0.20 -19.25
N PHE A 300 -5.51 -0.38 -20.56
CA PHE A 300 -6.81 -0.70 -21.17
C PHE A 300 -6.65 -1.38 -22.53
N THR A 301 -7.70 -2.06 -22.94
CA THR A 301 -7.93 -2.54 -24.31
C THR A 301 -9.41 -2.40 -24.65
N ASP A 302 -9.87 -2.85 -25.82
CA ASP A 302 -11.27 -2.80 -26.17
C ASP A 302 -12.12 -3.52 -25.11
N GLY A 303 -13.03 -2.80 -24.46
CA GLY A 303 -13.93 -3.31 -23.42
C GLY A 303 -13.32 -3.61 -22.05
N LEU A 304 -12.06 -3.21 -21.76
CA LEU A 304 -11.41 -3.51 -20.49
C LEU A 304 -10.54 -2.36 -20.00
N ILE A 305 -10.63 -2.02 -18.69
CA ILE A 305 -9.74 -1.08 -17.99
C ILE A 305 -9.14 -1.79 -16.76
N LEU A 306 -7.84 -1.58 -16.50
CA LEU A 306 -7.14 -1.99 -15.26
C LEU A 306 -7.10 -0.84 -14.26
N VAL A 307 -7.37 -1.12 -12.98
CA VAL A 307 -7.35 -0.13 -11.90
C VAL A 307 -6.62 -0.66 -10.65
N GLY A 308 -6.15 0.24 -9.80
CA GLY A 308 -5.48 -0.10 -8.54
C GLY A 308 -4.20 -0.91 -8.71
N ASP A 309 -3.96 -1.87 -7.82
CA ASP A 309 -2.75 -2.70 -7.84
C ASP A 309 -2.64 -3.57 -9.10
N ALA A 310 -3.77 -3.94 -9.74
CA ALA A 310 -3.75 -4.62 -11.02
C ALA A 310 -3.10 -3.78 -12.12
N ALA A 311 -3.20 -2.46 -12.02
CA ALA A 311 -2.51 -1.49 -12.87
C ALA A 311 -1.12 -1.09 -12.31
N GLY A 312 -0.72 -1.62 -11.15
CA GLY A 312 0.56 -1.30 -10.51
C GLY A 312 0.60 0.07 -9.82
N PHE A 313 -0.54 0.66 -9.48
CA PHE A 313 -0.62 1.97 -8.83
C PHE A 313 -0.34 1.88 -7.34
N VAL A 314 0.92 1.65 -6.99
CA VAL A 314 1.45 1.64 -5.63
C VAL A 314 2.74 2.47 -5.59
N ASN A 315 2.77 3.48 -4.74
CA ASN A 315 3.96 4.27 -4.48
C ASN A 315 4.74 3.65 -3.31
N ASN A 316 5.85 2.99 -3.62
CA ASN A 316 6.72 2.31 -2.66
C ASN A 316 7.87 3.20 -2.15
N SER A 317 7.75 4.52 -2.24
CA SER A 317 8.65 5.45 -1.55
C SER A 317 8.33 5.47 -0.04
N VAL A 318 9.02 6.32 0.72
CA VAL A 318 8.74 6.53 2.15
C VAL A 318 7.28 6.94 2.48
N CYS A 319 6.49 7.30 1.46
CA CYS A 319 5.09 7.67 1.63
C CYS A 319 4.12 6.48 1.68
N HIS A 320 4.49 5.31 1.13
CA HIS A 320 3.72 4.06 1.11
C HIS A 320 2.23 4.23 0.71
N GLU A 321 1.97 4.91 -0.42
CA GLU A 321 0.61 5.14 -0.91
C GLU A 321 0.14 3.99 -1.83
N GLY A 322 -0.99 3.38 -1.50
CA GLY A 322 -1.63 2.37 -2.34
C GLY A 322 -3.14 2.60 -2.44
N VAL A 323 -3.83 2.64 -1.30
CA VAL A 323 -5.30 2.72 -1.27
C VAL A 323 -5.82 4.00 -1.91
N ASN A 324 -5.21 5.15 -1.62
CA ASN A 324 -5.58 6.45 -2.20
C ASN A 324 -5.42 6.45 -3.73
N MET A 325 -4.31 5.91 -4.24
CA MET A 325 -4.08 5.74 -5.68
C MET A 325 -5.05 4.75 -6.33
N ALA A 326 -5.36 3.65 -5.64
CA ALA A 326 -6.32 2.67 -6.10
C ALA A 326 -7.72 3.30 -6.23
N MET A 327 -8.17 4.05 -5.23
CA MET A 327 -9.45 4.78 -5.27
C MET A 327 -9.47 5.80 -6.41
N ALA A 328 -8.44 6.63 -6.54
CA ALA A 328 -8.34 7.63 -7.60
C ALA A 328 -8.44 6.99 -8.99
N SER A 329 -7.73 5.89 -9.22
CA SER A 329 -7.78 5.16 -10.49
C SER A 329 -9.18 4.60 -10.78
N GLY A 330 -9.88 4.08 -9.76
CA GLY A 330 -11.27 3.62 -9.89
C GLY A 330 -12.23 4.74 -10.24
N ILE A 331 -12.09 5.91 -9.60
CA ILE A 331 -12.89 7.11 -9.88
C ILE A 331 -12.66 7.56 -11.34
N MET A 332 -11.42 7.67 -11.79
CA MET A 332 -11.10 8.09 -13.16
C MET A 332 -11.56 7.09 -14.22
N ALA A 333 -11.56 5.78 -13.90
CA ALA A 333 -12.16 4.77 -14.77
C ALA A 333 -13.68 4.98 -14.90
N ALA A 334 -14.36 5.26 -13.78
CA ALA A 334 -15.78 5.59 -13.78
C ALA A 334 -16.09 6.84 -14.59
N GLU A 335 -15.34 7.93 -14.40
CA GLU A 335 -15.48 9.18 -15.17
C GLU A 335 -15.30 8.92 -16.67
N THR A 336 -14.31 8.09 -17.04
CA THR A 336 -14.11 7.70 -18.44
C THR A 336 -15.33 6.99 -19.03
N ILE A 337 -15.92 6.06 -18.28
CA ILE A 337 -17.11 5.32 -18.70
C ILE A 337 -18.30 6.28 -18.85
N LEU A 338 -18.54 7.15 -17.88
CA LEU A 338 -19.64 8.12 -17.89
C LEU A 338 -19.57 9.08 -19.09
N GLU A 339 -18.36 9.58 -19.39
CA GLU A 339 -18.13 10.44 -20.57
C GLU A 339 -18.45 9.71 -21.89
N LYS A 340 -18.19 8.40 -21.98
CA LYS A 340 -18.40 7.61 -23.19
C LYS A 340 -19.74 6.88 -23.24
N ARG A 341 -20.53 6.89 -22.15
CA ARG A 341 -21.77 6.14 -21.97
C ARG A 341 -22.78 6.40 -23.08
N LYS A 342 -22.98 7.65 -23.51
CA LYS A 342 -23.94 8.01 -24.55
C LYS A 342 -23.72 7.30 -25.88
N LYS A 343 -22.46 7.01 -26.21
CA LYS A 343 -22.08 6.34 -27.46
C LYS A 343 -22.04 4.81 -27.31
N ARG A 344 -22.09 4.29 -26.10
CA ARG A 344 -21.89 2.86 -25.75
C ARG A 344 -20.70 2.22 -26.47
N ARG A 345 -19.67 3.01 -26.77
CA ARG A 345 -18.42 2.57 -27.39
C ARG A 345 -17.33 2.60 -26.37
N TYR A 346 -16.76 1.42 -26.09
CA TYR A 346 -15.69 1.25 -25.12
C TYR A 346 -14.50 0.56 -25.80
N ASN A 347 -14.14 1.05 -27.01
CA ASN A 347 -12.91 0.63 -27.67
C ASN A 347 -11.70 1.36 -27.06
N ALA A 348 -10.48 0.91 -27.37
CA ALA A 348 -9.24 1.46 -26.81
C ALA A 348 -9.08 2.97 -27.06
N ARG A 349 -9.57 3.49 -28.22
CA ARG A 349 -9.54 4.93 -28.52
C ARG A 349 -10.43 5.73 -27.56
N ASP A 350 -11.62 5.23 -27.25
CA ASP A 350 -12.54 5.90 -26.32
C ASP A 350 -12.02 5.79 -24.88
N LEU A 351 -11.47 4.62 -24.50
CA LEU A 351 -10.91 4.35 -23.17
C LEU A 351 -9.57 5.05 -22.93
N SER A 352 -8.91 5.61 -23.97
CA SER A 352 -7.68 6.41 -23.79
C SER A 352 -7.88 7.69 -22.96
N LEU A 353 -9.13 8.12 -22.71
CA LEU A 353 -9.43 9.19 -21.77
C LEU A 353 -8.93 8.85 -20.35
N TYR A 354 -9.03 7.59 -19.94
CA TYR A 354 -8.53 7.12 -18.65
C TYR A 354 -7.04 7.42 -18.44
N GLU A 355 -6.22 7.12 -19.45
CA GLU A 355 -4.78 7.42 -19.38
C GLU A 355 -4.49 8.93 -19.30
N ARG A 356 -5.30 9.77 -19.98
CA ARG A 356 -5.16 11.23 -19.88
C ARG A 356 -5.49 11.72 -18.47
N LEU A 357 -6.61 11.27 -17.90
CA LEU A 357 -6.99 11.62 -16.53
C LEU A 357 -5.91 11.23 -15.52
N LEU A 358 -5.31 10.04 -15.68
CA LEU A 358 -4.21 9.61 -14.84
C LEU A 358 -2.96 10.48 -15.00
N LYS A 359 -2.60 10.90 -16.22
CA LYS A 359 -1.45 11.78 -16.49
C LYS A 359 -1.62 13.17 -15.87
N ASP A 360 -2.86 13.65 -15.83
CA ASP A 360 -3.21 14.96 -15.27
C ASP A 360 -3.50 14.88 -13.75
N SER A 361 -3.21 13.74 -13.11
CA SER A 361 -3.49 13.48 -11.71
C SER A 361 -2.21 13.23 -10.89
N PHE A 362 -2.34 13.30 -9.57
CA PHE A 362 -1.28 12.95 -8.62
C PHE A 362 -0.82 11.48 -8.74
N VAL A 363 -1.64 10.56 -9.28
CA VAL A 363 -1.33 9.13 -9.34
C VAL A 363 -0.06 8.88 -10.14
N LEU A 364 -0.03 9.31 -11.41
CA LEU A 364 1.18 9.12 -12.24
C LEU A 364 2.30 10.10 -11.88
N ASP A 365 1.98 11.28 -11.35
CA ASP A 365 2.99 12.26 -10.94
C ASP A 365 3.78 11.76 -9.72
N ASN A 366 3.10 11.28 -8.66
CA ASN A 366 3.75 10.68 -7.49
C ASN A 366 4.58 9.43 -7.86
N MET A 367 4.04 8.55 -8.71
CA MET A 367 4.79 7.38 -9.18
C MET A 367 6.02 7.77 -10.01
N LYS A 368 5.92 8.81 -10.83
CA LYS A 368 7.03 9.31 -11.64
C LYS A 368 8.11 9.96 -10.78
N SER A 369 7.73 10.74 -9.78
CA SER A 369 8.66 11.40 -8.86
C SER A 369 9.47 10.39 -8.03
N SER A 370 8.86 9.25 -7.66
CA SER A 370 9.50 8.19 -6.87
C SER A 370 10.07 7.02 -7.69
N ARG A 371 10.10 7.14 -9.03
CA ARG A 371 10.45 6.05 -9.96
C ARG A 371 11.84 5.43 -9.76
N ASP A 372 12.78 6.19 -9.24
CA ASP A 372 14.17 5.78 -9.05
C ASP A 372 14.48 5.35 -7.60
N PHE A 373 13.53 5.53 -6.67
CA PHE A 373 13.73 5.32 -5.24
C PHE A 373 14.25 3.91 -4.91
N THR A 374 13.54 2.88 -5.37
CA THR A 374 13.94 1.48 -5.11
C THR A 374 15.28 1.12 -5.76
N ASP A 375 15.54 1.63 -6.98
CA ASP A 375 16.80 1.37 -7.69
C ASP A 375 17.98 2.06 -7.00
N ILE A 376 17.77 3.24 -6.42
CA ILE A 376 18.79 3.94 -5.61
C ILE A 376 19.12 3.12 -4.38
N LEU A 377 18.14 2.65 -3.63
CA LEU A 377 18.38 1.81 -2.44
C LEU A 377 19.08 0.49 -2.79
N ARG A 378 18.76 -0.11 -3.94
CA ARG A 378 19.47 -1.32 -4.43
C ARG A 378 20.92 -1.06 -4.79
N THR A 379 21.20 0.10 -5.41
CA THR A 379 22.53 0.48 -5.85
C THR A 379 23.40 0.93 -4.67
N HIS A 380 22.79 1.56 -3.69
CA HIS A 380 23.42 2.18 -2.55
C HIS A 380 22.99 1.50 -1.24
N LYS A 381 23.28 0.19 -1.13
CA LYS A 381 22.94 -0.61 0.07
C LYS A 381 23.60 -0.07 1.34
N GLU A 382 24.68 0.71 1.24
CA GLU A 382 25.28 1.41 2.37
C GLU A 382 24.30 2.36 3.09
N LEU A 383 23.27 2.88 2.40
CA LEU A 383 22.23 3.73 3.01
C LEU A 383 21.44 3.02 4.12
N ILE A 384 21.26 1.71 3.98
CA ILE A 384 20.48 0.91 4.93
C ILE A 384 21.34 0.00 5.82
N ASN A 385 22.55 -0.39 5.34
CA ASN A 385 23.37 -1.40 6.04
C ASN A 385 24.60 -0.80 6.73
N GLU A 386 25.16 0.32 6.25
CA GLU A 386 26.43 0.86 6.77
C GLU A 386 26.23 2.20 7.50
N TYR A 387 25.57 3.17 6.83
CA TYR A 387 25.43 4.51 7.38
C TYR A 387 24.61 4.58 8.68
N PRO A 388 23.55 3.79 8.86
CA PRO A 388 22.85 3.73 10.14
C PRO A 388 23.75 3.28 11.29
N HIS A 389 24.57 2.23 11.10
CA HIS A 389 25.51 1.75 12.14
C HIS A 389 26.60 2.77 12.46
N VAL A 390 27.12 3.49 11.45
CA VAL A 390 28.06 4.58 11.72
C VAL A 390 27.41 5.69 12.51
N LEU A 391 26.18 6.07 12.16
CA LEU A 391 25.43 7.10 12.88
C LEU A 391 25.13 6.70 14.32
N LYS A 392 24.73 5.45 14.56
CA LYS A 392 24.54 4.90 15.92
C LYS A 392 25.81 5.06 16.75
N ASP A 393 26.97 4.63 16.23
CA ASP A 393 28.22 4.70 16.98
C ASP A 393 28.69 6.13 17.23
N VAL A 394 28.44 7.05 16.29
CA VAL A 394 28.65 8.49 16.47
C VAL A 394 27.80 9.03 17.64
N LEU A 395 26.51 8.72 17.63
CA LEU A 395 25.59 9.18 18.67
C LEU A 395 25.92 8.54 20.04
N ALA A 396 26.23 7.27 20.07
CA ALA A 396 26.67 6.59 21.31
C ALA A 396 27.88 7.29 21.93
N LYS A 397 28.91 7.56 21.11
CA LYS A 397 30.10 8.31 21.58
C LYS A 397 29.81 9.76 21.95
N PHE A 398 28.92 10.40 21.22
CA PHE A 398 28.55 11.81 21.49
C PHE A 398 27.83 11.95 22.83
N PHE A 399 26.92 11.03 23.14
CA PHE A 399 26.14 11.02 24.39
C PHE A 399 26.84 10.35 25.57
N GLU A 400 28.00 9.69 25.34
CA GLU A 400 28.78 9.10 26.41
C GLU A 400 29.22 10.16 27.44
N VAL A 401 28.94 9.92 28.71
CA VAL A 401 29.35 10.75 29.84
C VAL A 401 30.51 10.08 30.56
N GLY A 402 31.62 10.78 30.71
CA GLY A 402 32.82 10.29 31.38
C GLY A 402 33.85 11.40 31.57
N ASP A 403 35.01 11.05 32.10
CA ASP A 403 36.09 12.01 32.43
C ASP A 403 36.90 12.45 31.22
N VAL A 404 36.54 12.00 30.01
CA VAL A 404 37.24 12.38 28.78
C VAL A 404 36.76 13.76 28.30
N PRO A 405 37.67 14.71 28.09
CA PRO A 405 37.29 16.04 27.58
C PRO A 405 36.55 15.93 26.22
N LYS A 406 35.48 16.69 26.07
CA LYS A 406 34.66 16.67 24.83
C LYS A 406 35.46 16.97 23.55
N ARG A 407 36.55 17.70 23.62
CA ARG A 407 37.47 17.91 22.48
C ARG A 407 38.08 16.60 22.00
N VAL A 408 38.49 15.73 22.94
CA VAL A 408 39.06 14.40 22.61
C VAL A 408 37.97 13.48 22.04
N THR A 409 36.78 13.47 22.65
CA THR A 409 35.63 12.73 22.16
C THR A 409 35.28 13.10 20.69
N LYS A 410 35.23 14.41 20.37
CA LYS A 410 35.02 14.90 19.01
C LYS A 410 36.11 14.43 18.03
N GLY A 411 37.39 14.43 18.48
CA GLY A 411 38.50 13.92 17.69
C GLY A 411 38.35 12.42 17.39
N ASN A 412 37.97 11.64 18.40
CA ASN A 412 37.75 10.21 18.27
C ASN A 412 36.57 9.91 17.32
N ILE A 413 35.46 10.65 17.42
CA ILE A 413 34.32 10.53 16.50
C ILE A 413 34.76 10.82 15.06
N LEU A 414 35.49 11.92 14.83
CA LEU A 414 35.95 12.27 13.50
C LEU A 414 36.89 11.21 12.92
N HIS A 415 37.79 10.65 13.74
CA HIS A 415 38.70 9.57 13.35
C HIS A 415 37.90 8.30 12.99
N MET A 416 36.91 7.92 13.80
CA MET A 416 36.02 6.76 13.56
C MET A 416 35.25 6.91 12.23
N VAL A 417 34.64 8.07 11.99
CA VAL A 417 33.90 8.39 10.75
C VAL A 417 34.84 8.27 9.54
N ARG A 418 36.03 8.90 9.61
CA ARG A 418 37.03 8.84 8.53
C ARG A 418 37.52 7.42 8.24
N ARG A 419 37.58 6.56 9.22
CA ARG A 419 38.04 5.17 9.06
C ARG A 419 36.95 4.26 8.46
N ARG A 420 35.66 4.53 8.80
CA ARG A 420 34.54 3.69 8.37
C ARG A 420 33.91 4.15 7.06
N LEU A 421 33.85 5.44 6.78
CA LEU A 421 33.22 5.95 5.57
C LEU A 421 34.26 6.18 4.47
N ASN A 422 33.96 5.64 3.30
CA ASN A 422 34.64 6.00 2.06
C ASN A 422 34.03 7.31 1.54
N PHE A 423 34.70 8.46 1.76
CA PHE A 423 34.20 9.78 1.42
C PHE A 423 33.86 9.95 -0.05
N VAL A 424 34.59 9.31 -0.96
CA VAL A 424 34.31 9.38 -2.41
C VAL A 424 32.99 8.65 -2.71
N ARG A 425 32.80 7.45 -2.15
CA ARG A 425 31.56 6.69 -2.28
C ARG A 425 30.41 7.46 -1.65
N THR A 426 30.58 7.95 -0.43
CA THR A 426 29.56 8.74 0.27
C THR A 426 29.13 9.97 -0.53
N ALA A 427 30.09 10.74 -1.07
CA ALA A 427 29.77 11.90 -1.90
C ALA A 427 29.00 11.50 -3.18
N LYS A 428 29.35 10.38 -3.84
CA LYS A 428 28.62 9.87 -5.00
C LYS A 428 27.19 9.44 -4.62
N THR A 429 27.00 8.78 -3.49
CA THR A 429 25.69 8.38 -2.99
C THR A 429 24.79 9.59 -2.75
N PHE A 430 25.29 10.61 -2.02
CA PHE A 430 24.55 11.84 -1.80
C PHE A 430 24.27 12.61 -3.09
N ALA A 431 25.21 12.69 -4.00
CA ALA A 431 24.97 13.30 -5.31
C ALA A 431 23.90 12.56 -6.12
N SER A 432 23.82 11.22 -6.00
CA SER A 432 22.76 10.41 -6.61
C SER A 432 21.41 10.71 -6.00
N LEU A 433 21.30 10.82 -4.66
CA LEU A 433 20.07 11.17 -3.96
C LEU A 433 19.56 12.55 -4.41
N LEU A 434 20.41 13.58 -4.35
CA LEU A 434 20.04 14.94 -4.75
C LEU A 434 19.61 15.04 -6.22
N LYS A 435 20.30 14.32 -7.13
CA LYS A 435 19.95 14.30 -8.56
C LYS A 435 18.56 13.72 -8.83
N ASN A 436 18.10 12.79 -7.99
CA ASN A 436 16.84 12.09 -8.15
C ASN A 436 15.72 12.63 -7.23
N GLY A 437 15.97 13.77 -6.55
CA GLY A 437 14.96 14.47 -5.76
C GLY A 437 14.59 13.76 -4.45
N ILE A 438 15.54 13.00 -3.89
CA ILE A 438 15.41 12.32 -2.60
C ILE A 438 16.27 13.03 -1.55
#